data_f6bde5d12a09149963f6e798fb6aecdc
#
_entry.id   f6bde5d12a09149963f6e798fb6aecdc
#
_cell.length_a   1.000
_cell.length_b   1.000
_cell.length_c   1.000
_cell.angle_alpha   90.00
_cell.angle_beta   90.00
_cell.angle_gamma   90.00
#
_symmetry.space_group_name_H-M   'P 1'
#
loop_
_entity.id
_entity.type
_entity.pdbx_description
1 polymer ?
#
loop_
_entity_poly.entity_id
_entity_poly.type
_entity_poly.pdbx_seq_one_letter_code
_entity_poly.pdbx_strand_id
1 'polypeptide(L)'
;MKTTMRKLVALLLSAALLTSAFAGCSSGGSGSSGTESETGSAASASTGEESGAESSSTATGEVTTLKIMGIDKTATVDSGEISLSDWVAGGSPIYDAFVEKLAEYGVALELDLIPEDQYQTVCQTQLAAGIDADIMNITPLDDQTRLNLVDQGKLISINEVVENHSEGAAKEYYTNGNGAQMMNKLALEDGNTYWLTDITIALNEDDEVGQGAAMSFMIRQDWLDALGLSAPTTTDELMETMKAFQENDVNQSGEADEVLSISLSDFSSGLSNFYGIGRTMSGELTYVNTETGTVESPWYHENIQSYIEFVKSLVDAGYVDTSDQLDEKKAENKIAGLFDWAGETWQEVGITVPEGAAAAYYAPVVLKASNAAVETEPYLCWQQGYQLGGNKYAVTSACEDLDAVGRLFDFLVSDDYRILTEYGLEDYSYTLGEDGSYNAIKDAEESDAQQLAAGCALWTNASILPRFELKSAQDWATELQGYQDAGKTMGYPETGFEKKKEFFDEYSDYEYKLPHESNPELAPATAEELDTISSITSDLTTYSEELLTKLILGQQSMDDWDTYMADLERLGLDQLIEINQARYDRAQGNA
;
A
#
# COMPACT_ATOMS: atom_id res chain seq x y z
N MET A 1 42.20 -7.13 18.06
CA MET A 1 43.05 -6.00 17.69
C MET A 1 43.26 -5.91 16.17
N LYS A 2 42.26 -6.26 15.35
CA LYS A 2 42.26 -6.13 13.88
C LYS A 2 40.99 -5.46 13.29
N THR A 3 40.05 -5.06 14.14
CA THR A 3 38.75 -4.47 13.70
C THR A 3 38.66 -2.93 13.90
N THR A 4 39.64 -2.33 14.54
CA THR A 4 39.64 -0.88 14.84
C THR A 4 40.36 -0.02 13.80
N MET A 5 40.91 -0.63 12.76
CA MET A 5 41.73 0.08 11.77
C MET A 5 41.03 0.32 10.42
N ARG A 6 39.79 -0.12 10.24
CA ARG A 6 39.00 0.09 9.01
C ARG A 6 38.03 1.28 9.06
N LYS A 7 37.79 1.86 10.23
CA LYS A 7 36.89 3.04 10.37
C LYS A 7 37.59 4.41 10.32
N LEU A 8 38.92 4.46 10.15
CA LEU A 8 39.69 5.71 10.11
C LEU A 8 40.17 6.11 8.70
N VAL A 9 39.86 5.33 7.67
CA VAL A 9 40.26 5.64 6.28
C VAL A 9 39.11 6.24 5.46
N ALA A 10 37.87 6.19 5.95
CA ALA A 10 36.70 6.74 5.24
C ALA A 10 36.42 8.24 5.48
N LEU A 11 37.19 8.91 6.32
CA LEU A 11 36.93 10.32 6.70
C LEU A 11 37.94 11.33 6.12
N LEU A 12 38.76 10.96 5.14
CA LEU A 12 39.82 11.84 4.57
C LEU A 12 39.80 11.94 3.03
N LEU A 13 38.68 11.61 2.37
CA LEU A 13 38.57 11.70 0.89
C LEU A 13 37.44 12.60 0.39
N SER A 14 36.86 13.46 1.22
CA SER A 14 35.79 14.39 0.81
C SER A 14 36.15 15.87 0.88
N ALA A 15 37.43 16.24 0.67
CA ALA A 15 37.87 17.64 0.63
C ALA A 15 38.92 17.89 -0.43
N ALA A 16 38.61 17.64 -1.71
CA ALA A 16 39.39 18.22 -2.83
C ALA A 16 38.67 17.93 -4.15
N LEU A 17 37.76 18.78 -4.58
CA LEU A 17 37.40 19.00 -5.99
C LEU A 17 36.40 20.15 -6.10
N LEU A 18 36.90 21.35 -5.82
CA LEU A 18 36.33 22.62 -6.25
C LEU A 18 37.50 23.44 -6.76
N THR A 19 37.68 23.47 -8.05
CA THR A 19 38.21 24.61 -8.85
C THR A 19 38.62 24.12 -10.22
N SER A 20 37.88 24.47 -11.22
CA SER A 20 38.41 25.14 -12.42
C SER A 20 37.29 25.32 -13.45
N ALA A 21 36.94 26.58 -13.57
CA ALA A 21 36.03 27.12 -14.56
C ALA A 21 36.81 27.58 -15.81
N PHE A 22 36.07 27.68 -16.87
CA PHE A 22 36.21 28.61 -18.01
C PHE A 22 37.19 28.35 -19.15
N ALA A 23 36.58 28.57 -20.30
CA ALA A 23 37.06 28.92 -21.63
C ALA A 23 37.12 27.75 -22.63
N GLY A 24 36.54 27.81 -23.80
CA GLY A 24 35.95 28.84 -24.63
C GLY A 24 35.95 28.38 -26.08
N CYS A 25 34.94 28.80 -26.83
CA CYS A 25 34.90 29.13 -28.26
C CYS A 25 35.38 28.14 -29.34
N SER A 26 34.51 27.76 -30.19
CA SER A 26 34.14 28.32 -31.50
C SER A 26 34.41 27.43 -32.72
N SER A 27 33.45 27.51 -33.62
CA SER A 27 33.49 27.35 -35.09
C SER A 27 33.79 25.93 -35.67
N GLY A 28 33.05 25.45 -36.57
CA GLY A 28 32.32 25.89 -37.72
C GLY A 28 32.36 24.83 -38.81
N GLY A 29 31.33 24.75 -39.60
CA GLY A 29 31.47 24.46 -41.03
C GLY A 29 30.91 23.12 -41.56
N SER A 30 29.69 23.13 -41.99
CA SER A 30 29.21 23.00 -43.38
C SER A 30 29.42 21.70 -44.18
N GLY A 31 28.33 21.28 -44.80
CA GLY A 31 28.30 20.66 -46.15
C GLY A 31 27.66 19.27 -46.13
N SER A 32 26.44 19.14 -46.57
CA SER A 32 25.84 19.18 -47.88
C SER A 32 25.64 17.82 -48.55
N SER A 33 24.39 17.67 -49.03
CA SER A 33 23.87 16.87 -50.14
C SER A 33 23.78 15.33 -49.94
N GLY A 34 22.70 14.67 -50.17
CA GLY A 34 21.63 14.78 -51.16
C GLY A 34 21.36 13.41 -51.69
N THR A 35 20.20 13.06 -51.91
CA THR A 35 19.47 12.58 -53.09
C THR A 35 18.63 11.33 -52.81
N GLU A 36 17.34 11.53 -52.88
CA GLU A 36 16.23 10.89 -53.58
C GLU A 36 16.40 9.47 -54.16
N SER A 37 15.35 8.66 -53.95
CA SER A 37 14.45 8.07 -54.97
C SER A 37 13.53 7.04 -54.34
N GLU A 38 12.28 7.30 -54.29
CA GLU A 38 11.12 6.84 -55.06
C GLU A 38 11.11 5.38 -55.54
N THR A 39 10.05 4.69 -55.23
CA THR A 39 8.89 4.13 -55.97
C THR A 39 8.44 2.87 -55.25
N GLY A 40 7.22 2.54 -54.97
CA GLY A 40 5.97 2.77 -55.62
C GLY A 40 5.20 1.46 -55.76
N SER A 41 3.91 1.50 -55.53
CA SER A 41 2.82 0.69 -56.10
C SER A 41 2.41 -0.60 -55.36
N ALA A 42 1.31 -0.67 -54.79
CA ALA A 42 -0.12 -0.66 -55.14
C ALA A 42 -0.77 -2.06 -55.12
N ALA A 43 -1.80 -2.12 -54.32
CA ALA A 43 -3.14 -2.66 -54.48
C ALA A 43 -3.36 -4.18 -54.61
N SER A 44 -4.23 -4.73 -53.77
CA SER A 44 -5.59 -5.03 -54.22
C SER A 44 -6.46 -5.55 -53.10
N ALA A 45 -7.68 -5.09 -53.11
CA ALA A 45 -8.77 -5.35 -52.19
C ALA A 45 -9.41 -6.73 -52.35
N SER A 46 -10.02 -7.26 -51.28
CA SER A 46 -11.30 -7.96 -51.44
C SER A 46 -12.12 -7.89 -50.12
N THR A 47 -13.34 -7.50 -50.32
CA THR A 47 -14.49 -7.30 -49.45
C THR A 47 -15.00 -8.57 -48.79
N GLY A 48 -15.51 -8.41 -47.54
CA GLY A 48 -16.43 -9.36 -46.90
C GLY A 48 -17.09 -8.66 -45.69
N GLU A 49 -18.41 -8.51 -45.78
CA GLU A 49 -19.33 -7.75 -44.94
C GLU A 49 -19.49 -8.32 -43.53
N GLU A 50 -19.51 -7.40 -42.57
CA GLU A 50 -20.57 -7.00 -41.61
C GLU A 50 -21.07 -7.98 -40.56
N SER A 51 -20.81 -7.65 -39.29
CA SER A 51 -21.93 -7.37 -38.36
C SER A 51 -21.38 -6.48 -37.22
N GLY A 52 -22.11 -5.39 -36.97
CA GLY A 52 -21.65 -4.30 -36.18
C GLY A 52 -21.86 -4.46 -34.68
N ALA A 53 -20.97 -3.86 -33.94
CA ALA A 53 -21.28 -3.16 -32.71
C ALA A 53 -20.57 -1.81 -32.80
N GLU A 54 -21.34 -0.75 -32.75
CA GLU A 54 -20.83 0.60 -32.73
C GLU A 54 -20.05 0.82 -31.42
N SER A 55 -18.75 0.95 -31.53
CA SER A 55 -17.95 1.66 -30.56
C SER A 55 -17.24 2.79 -31.27
N SER A 56 -17.47 3.95 -30.77
CA SER A 56 -17.26 5.24 -31.34
C SER A 56 -15.81 5.68 -31.39
N SER A 57 -15.57 6.55 -32.37
CA SER A 57 -14.54 7.56 -32.50
C SER A 57 -13.08 7.10 -32.48
N THR A 58 -12.60 6.67 -33.62
CA THR A 58 -11.19 6.82 -33.99
C THR A 58 -10.85 8.32 -34.05
N ALA A 59 -10.16 8.79 -33.03
CA ALA A 59 -9.50 10.09 -33.07
C ALA A 59 -8.34 9.99 -34.07
N THR A 60 -8.52 10.45 -35.27
CA THR A 60 -7.44 10.78 -36.23
C THR A 60 -6.89 12.17 -35.86
N GLY A 61 -6.49 12.36 -34.60
CA GLY A 61 -5.88 13.57 -34.06
C GLY A 61 -4.39 13.40 -33.87
N GLU A 62 -3.68 14.49 -33.82
CA GLU A 62 -2.26 14.55 -33.46
C GLU A 62 -2.12 13.99 -32.01
N VAL A 63 -1.18 13.05 -31.81
CA VAL A 63 -0.91 12.47 -30.48
C VAL A 63 -0.11 13.50 -29.68
N THR A 64 -0.63 13.90 -28.52
CA THR A 64 0.06 14.80 -27.59
C THR A 64 0.90 13.99 -26.61
N THR A 65 2.16 14.39 -26.43
CA THR A 65 3.04 13.75 -25.43
C THR A 65 2.95 14.52 -24.12
N LEU A 66 2.61 13.80 -23.05
CA LEU A 66 2.65 14.30 -21.68
C LEU A 66 3.89 13.80 -20.97
N LYS A 67 4.61 14.69 -20.29
CA LYS A 67 5.78 14.35 -19.50
C LYS A 67 5.36 14.03 -18.08
N ILE A 68 5.70 12.81 -17.64
CA ILE A 68 5.38 12.32 -16.28
C ILE A 68 6.67 12.13 -15.49
N MET A 69 6.78 12.76 -14.34
CA MET A 69 7.81 12.53 -13.35
C MET A 69 7.32 11.51 -12.33
N GLY A 70 7.90 10.32 -12.37
CA GLY A 70 7.51 9.18 -11.55
C GLY A 70 8.67 8.56 -10.78
N ILE A 71 8.32 7.65 -9.85
CA ILE A 71 9.30 6.90 -9.07
C ILE A 71 9.70 5.65 -9.85
N ASP A 72 11.00 5.43 -10.02
CA ASP A 72 11.53 4.18 -10.57
C ASP A 72 11.54 3.11 -9.47
N LYS A 73 10.38 2.49 -9.28
CA LYS A 73 10.21 1.41 -8.32
C LYS A 73 10.82 0.12 -8.81
N THR A 74 11.23 -0.72 -7.88
CA THR A 74 11.72 -2.07 -8.15
C THR A 74 10.72 -3.12 -7.66
N ALA A 75 10.65 -4.22 -8.38
CA ALA A 75 9.93 -5.42 -7.97
C ALA A 75 10.90 -6.59 -7.91
N THR A 76 10.73 -7.48 -6.92
CA THR A 76 11.51 -8.70 -6.81
C THR A 76 10.82 -9.80 -7.61
N VAL A 77 11.56 -10.40 -8.52
CA VAL A 77 11.16 -11.58 -9.30
C VAL A 77 12.18 -12.69 -9.09
N ASP A 78 11.88 -13.94 -9.46
CA ASP A 78 12.78 -15.07 -9.22
C ASP A 78 14.16 -14.90 -9.84
N SER A 79 14.28 -14.13 -10.93
CA SER A 79 15.55 -13.80 -11.58
C SER A 79 16.33 -12.66 -10.90
N GLY A 80 15.78 -12.01 -9.88
CA GLY A 80 16.36 -10.86 -9.18
C GLY A 80 15.40 -9.68 -9.08
N GLU A 81 15.95 -8.47 -8.94
CA GLU A 81 15.16 -7.24 -8.95
C GLU A 81 15.04 -6.71 -10.38
N ILE A 82 13.86 -6.20 -10.72
CA ILE A 82 13.61 -5.47 -11.96
C ILE A 82 13.03 -4.09 -11.62
N SER A 83 13.59 -3.03 -12.22
CA SER A 83 13.04 -1.68 -12.08
C SER A 83 11.96 -1.42 -13.12
N LEU A 84 11.12 -0.40 -12.87
CA LEU A 84 10.13 0.04 -13.85
C LEU A 84 10.81 0.53 -15.13
N SER A 85 11.93 1.24 -15.04
CA SER A 85 12.69 1.69 -16.21
C SER A 85 13.27 0.53 -17.02
N ASP A 86 13.77 -0.52 -16.37
CA ASP A 86 14.25 -1.73 -17.02
C ASP A 86 13.11 -2.49 -17.72
N TRP A 87 11.96 -2.56 -17.06
CA TRP A 87 10.77 -3.20 -17.62
C TRP A 87 10.25 -2.46 -18.87
N VAL A 88 10.18 -1.14 -18.81
CA VAL A 88 9.80 -0.28 -19.94
C VAL A 88 10.82 -0.44 -21.09
N ALA A 89 12.13 -0.40 -20.79
CA ALA A 89 13.19 -0.54 -21.79
C ALA A 89 13.30 -1.96 -22.35
N GLY A 90 12.88 -2.96 -21.59
CA GLY A 90 12.93 -4.38 -21.96
C GLY A 90 11.93 -4.80 -23.03
N GLY A 91 10.93 -3.97 -23.33
CA GLY A 91 9.91 -4.24 -24.35
C GLY A 91 8.86 -5.24 -23.86
N SER A 92 8.25 -4.96 -22.71
CA SER A 92 7.13 -5.76 -22.20
C SER A 92 5.93 -5.68 -23.15
N PRO A 93 5.35 -6.82 -23.58
CA PRO A 93 4.15 -6.81 -24.42
C PRO A 93 2.96 -6.07 -23.77
N ILE A 94 2.88 -6.09 -22.44
CA ILE A 94 1.83 -5.37 -21.68
C ILE A 94 2.08 -3.86 -21.77
N TYR A 95 3.33 -3.41 -21.62
CA TYR A 95 3.67 -2.00 -21.74
C TYR A 95 3.47 -1.50 -23.17
N ASP A 96 3.85 -2.31 -24.18
CA ASP A 96 3.62 -1.98 -25.58
C ASP A 96 2.12 -1.81 -25.87
N ALA A 97 1.28 -2.70 -25.35
CA ALA A 97 -0.17 -2.60 -25.48
C ALA A 97 -0.74 -1.38 -24.74
N PHE A 98 -0.20 -1.05 -23.56
CA PHE A 98 -0.56 0.17 -22.86
C PHE A 98 -0.27 1.42 -23.70
N VAL A 99 0.90 1.51 -24.31
CA VAL A 99 1.28 2.62 -25.19
C VAL A 99 0.36 2.70 -26.40
N GLU A 100 0.05 1.55 -27.02
CA GLU A 100 -0.84 1.48 -28.19
C GLU A 100 -2.26 1.92 -27.83
N LYS A 101 -2.81 1.42 -26.73
CA LYS A 101 -4.15 1.79 -26.25
C LYS A 101 -4.24 3.27 -25.87
N LEU A 102 -3.26 3.78 -25.15
CA LEU A 102 -3.22 5.19 -24.80
C LEU A 102 -3.16 6.10 -26.05
N ALA A 103 -2.45 5.67 -27.10
CA ALA A 103 -2.39 6.42 -28.36
C ALA A 103 -3.75 6.48 -29.08
N GLU A 104 -4.67 5.53 -28.87
CA GLU A 104 -6.04 5.60 -29.36
C GLU A 104 -6.81 6.78 -28.73
N TYR A 105 -6.44 7.19 -27.51
CA TYR A 105 -6.94 8.38 -26.83
C TYR A 105 -6.20 9.67 -27.25
N GLY A 106 -5.24 9.57 -28.20
CA GLY A 106 -4.46 10.71 -28.67
C GLY A 106 -3.42 11.21 -27.67
N VAL A 107 -2.92 10.33 -26.80
CA VAL A 107 -1.92 10.64 -25.76
C VAL A 107 -0.74 9.69 -25.87
N ALA A 108 0.45 10.22 -25.65
CA ALA A 108 1.69 9.47 -25.43
C ALA A 108 2.35 9.96 -24.13
N LEU A 109 3.22 9.15 -23.54
CA LEU A 109 3.94 9.51 -22.32
C LEU A 109 5.44 9.62 -22.57
N GLU A 110 6.05 10.66 -22.01
CA GLU A 110 7.49 10.75 -21.78
C GLU A 110 7.71 10.55 -20.27
N LEU A 111 8.37 9.43 -19.92
CA LEU A 111 8.58 9.05 -18.53
C LEU A 111 9.94 9.54 -18.03
N ASP A 112 9.94 10.38 -17.01
CA ASP A 112 11.11 10.79 -16.24
C ASP A 112 11.11 9.99 -14.92
N LEU A 113 11.71 8.78 -14.96
CA LEU A 113 11.72 7.83 -13.86
C LEU A 113 12.97 8.01 -13.00
N ILE A 114 12.78 8.31 -11.73
CA ILE A 114 13.83 8.65 -10.79
C ILE A 114 13.87 7.59 -9.69
N PRO A 115 15.05 7.02 -9.37
CA PRO A 115 15.21 6.06 -8.29
C PRO A 115 14.56 6.52 -6.99
N GLU A 116 13.90 5.61 -6.29
CA GLU A 116 13.07 5.91 -5.10
C GLU A 116 13.86 6.65 -4.02
N ASP A 117 15.12 6.24 -3.77
CA ASP A 117 16.02 6.86 -2.80
C ASP A 117 16.44 8.29 -3.15
N GLN A 118 16.29 8.71 -4.42
CA GLN A 118 16.65 10.04 -4.92
C GLN A 118 15.43 10.92 -5.18
N TYR A 119 14.26 10.33 -5.30
CA TYR A 119 13.06 10.98 -5.79
C TYR A 119 12.70 12.24 -4.99
N GLN A 120 12.68 12.16 -3.66
CA GLN A 120 12.37 13.31 -2.79
C GLN A 120 13.35 14.49 -3.02
N THR A 121 14.63 14.20 -3.16
CA THR A 121 15.66 15.24 -3.40
C THR A 121 15.48 15.89 -4.77
N VAL A 122 15.14 15.11 -5.80
CA VAL A 122 14.89 15.62 -7.15
C VAL A 122 13.62 16.46 -7.16
N CYS A 123 12.54 16.01 -6.50
CA CYS A 123 11.32 16.79 -6.33
C CYS A 123 11.63 18.17 -5.74
N GLN A 124 12.32 18.22 -4.60
CA GLN A 124 12.69 19.50 -3.95
C GLN A 124 13.51 20.40 -4.88
N THR A 125 14.40 19.81 -5.68
CA THR A 125 15.20 20.57 -6.65
C THR A 125 14.33 21.15 -7.75
N GLN A 126 13.41 20.38 -8.31
CA GLN A 126 12.48 20.84 -9.34
C GLN A 126 11.51 21.90 -8.80
N LEU A 127 11.00 21.73 -7.58
CA LEU A 127 10.16 22.73 -6.95
C LEU A 127 10.87 24.09 -6.78
N ALA A 128 12.19 24.07 -6.53
CA ALA A 128 13.00 25.29 -6.39
C ALA A 128 13.39 25.91 -7.75
N ALA A 129 13.69 25.09 -8.75
CA ALA A 129 14.17 25.53 -10.06
C ALA A 129 13.05 25.85 -11.07
N GLY A 130 11.88 25.30 -10.88
CA GLY A 130 10.73 25.27 -11.79
C GLY A 130 10.36 23.83 -12.14
N ILE A 131 9.09 23.51 -12.06
CA ILE A 131 8.58 22.18 -12.42
C ILE A 131 8.65 22.03 -13.95
N ASP A 132 9.15 20.89 -14.41
CA ASP A 132 9.31 20.54 -15.82
C ASP A 132 8.61 19.20 -16.16
N ALA A 133 7.47 18.96 -15.56
CA ALA A 133 6.64 17.79 -15.82
C ALA A 133 5.17 18.21 -15.85
N ASP A 134 4.38 17.61 -16.76
CA ASP A 134 2.93 17.84 -16.83
C ASP A 134 2.21 17.17 -15.68
N ILE A 135 2.63 15.96 -15.32
CA ILE A 135 2.13 15.21 -14.18
C ILE A 135 3.30 14.76 -13.30
N MET A 136 3.11 14.81 -12.00
CA MET A 136 4.14 14.51 -11.02
C MET A 136 3.59 13.65 -9.90
N ASN A 137 4.33 12.60 -9.53
CA ASN A 137 4.06 11.86 -8.30
C ASN A 137 4.52 12.70 -7.11
N ILE A 138 3.59 13.16 -6.29
CA ILE A 138 3.85 14.02 -5.13
C ILE A 138 3.75 13.26 -3.80
N THR A 139 3.70 11.95 -3.83
CA THR A 139 3.61 11.08 -2.63
C THR A 139 4.68 11.38 -1.58
N PRO A 140 5.97 11.53 -1.94
CA PRO A 140 7.02 11.78 -0.96
C PRO A 140 7.06 13.20 -0.39
N LEU A 141 6.22 14.11 -0.87
CA LEU A 141 6.11 15.46 -0.31
C LEU A 141 5.22 15.44 0.93
N ASP A 142 5.61 16.19 1.95
CA ASP A 142 4.76 16.40 3.13
C ASP A 142 3.54 17.27 2.80
N ASP A 143 2.51 17.22 3.66
CA ASP A 143 1.25 17.92 3.46
C ASP A 143 1.44 19.42 3.37
N GLN A 144 2.33 20.01 4.17
CA GLN A 144 2.62 21.45 4.11
C GLN A 144 3.20 21.86 2.77
N THR A 145 4.11 21.05 2.22
CA THR A 145 4.67 21.29 0.89
C THR A 145 3.60 21.18 -0.18
N ARG A 146 2.71 20.17 -0.11
CA ARG A 146 1.60 20.02 -1.04
C ARG A 146 0.65 21.22 -1.02
N LEU A 147 0.23 21.68 0.16
CA LEU A 147 -0.60 22.89 0.29
C LEU A 147 0.10 24.14 -0.27
N ASN A 148 1.38 24.31 0.03
CA ASN A 148 2.15 25.45 -0.52
C ASN A 148 2.21 25.45 -2.05
N LEU A 149 2.22 24.26 -2.69
CA LEU A 149 2.17 24.16 -4.16
C LEU A 149 0.81 24.61 -4.71
N VAL A 150 -0.28 24.25 -4.03
CA VAL A 150 -1.64 24.71 -4.37
C VAL A 150 -1.73 26.23 -4.22
N ASP A 151 -1.34 26.79 -3.10
CA ASP A 151 -1.38 28.22 -2.82
C ASP A 151 -0.55 29.05 -3.81
N GLN A 152 0.56 28.49 -4.30
CA GLN A 152 1.40 29.11 -5.32
C GLN A 152 0.85 28.93 -6.74
N GLY A 153 -0.28 28.23 -6.94
CA GLY A 153 -0.84 27.93 -8.23
C GLY A 153 0.06 27.04 -9.09
N LYS A 154 0.86 26.18 -8.47
CA LYS A 154 1.74 25.22 -9.16
C LYS A 154 1.08 23.90 -9.49
N LEU A 155 -0.05 23.60 -8.87
CA LEU A 155 -0.89 22.46 -9.18
C LEU A 155 -2.20 22.92 -9.80
N ILE A 156 -2.66 22.17 -10.79
CA ILE A 156 -3.96 22.37 -11.45
C ILE A 156 -5.00 21.54 -10.68
N SER A 157 -6.18 22.12 -10.47
CA SER A 157 -7.31 21.40 -9.89
C SER A 157 -7.73 20.24 -10.78
N ILE A 158 -7.90 19.07 -10.21
CA ILE A 158 -8.47 17.90 -10.90
C ILE A 158 -9.91 18.19 -11.35
N ASN A 159 -10.66 18.95 -10.55
CA ASN A 159 -12.03 19.40 -10.90
C ASN A 159 -12.02 20.20 -12.21
N GLU A 160 -11.05 21.11 -12.38
CA GLU A 160 -10.89 21.89 -13.62
C GLU A 160 -10.68 20.97 -14.83
N VAL A 161 -9.78 19.98 -14.71
CA VAL A 161 -9.51 19.04 -15.80
C VAL A 161 -10.75 18.21 -16.12
N VAL A 162 -11.40 17.65 -15.11
CA VAL A 162 -12.60 16.80 -15.28
C VAL A 162 -13.78 17.57 -15.87
N GLU A 163 -14.01 18.79 -15.40
CA GLU A 163 -15.17 19.58 -15.84
C GLU A 163 -15.01 20.16 -17.24
N ASN A 164 -13.81 20.66 -17.56
CA ASN A 164 -13.59 21.48 -18.74
C ASN A 164 -12.76 20.81 -19.84
N HIS A 165 -12.02 19.73 -19.52
CA HIS A 165 -11.06 19.11 -20.44
C HIS A 165 -11.28 17.60 -20.67
N SER A 166 -12.20 16.94 -19.92
CA SER A 166 -12.65 15.58 -20.20
C SER A 166 -13.99 15.62 -20.93
N GLU A 167 -14.07 14.93 -22.05
CA GLU A 167 -15.31 14.76 -22.83
C GLU A 167 -15.86 13.32 -22.73
N GLY A 168 -15.13 12.41 -22.08
CA GLY A 168 -15.42 10.99 -22.00
C GLY A 168 -15.85 10.49 -20.61
N ALA A 169 -15.43 9.27 -20.29
CA ALA A 169 -15.86 8.52 -19.11
C ALA A 169 -15.37 9.14 -17.78
N ALA A 170 -14.25 9.86 -17.78
CA ALA A 170 -13.70 10.44 -16.55
C ALA A 170 -14.67 11.43 -15.92
N LYS A 171 -15.35 12.23 -16.72
CA LYS A 171 -16.33 13.20 -16.22
C LYS A 171 -17.46 12.53 -15.45
N GLU A 172 -17.99 11.43 -15.97
CA GLU A 172 -19.03 10.65 -15.29
C GLU A 172 -18.48 9.98 -14.03
N TYR A 173 -17.32 9.36 -14.13
CA TYR A 173 -16.69 8.64 -13.04
C TYR A 173 -16.37 9.54 -11.84
N TYR A 174 -15.69 10.67 -12.05
CA TYR A 174 -15.28 11.56 -10.97
C TYR A 174 -16.41 12.44 -10.40
N THR A 175 -17.58 12.43 -11.02
CA THR A 175 -18.78 13.12 -10.51
C THR A 175 -19.80 12.17 -9.89
N ASN A 176 -19.61 10.85 -10.01
CA ASN A 176 -20.51 9.83 -9.48
C ASN A 176 -19.74 8.68 -8.82
N GLY A 177 -20.42 7.95 -7.96
CA GLY A 177 -19.89 6.72 -7.35
C GLY A 177 -18.55 6.91 -6.63
N ASN A 178 -17.66 5.96 -6.79
CA ASN A 178 -16.37 5.92 -6.09
C ASN A 178 -15.42 7.06 -6.48
N GLY A 179 -15.42 7.46 -7.72
CA GLY A 179 -14.63 8.62 -8.16
C GLY A 179 -15.07 9.92 -7.47
N ALA A 180 -16.39 10.14 -7.35
CA ALA A 180 -16.91 11.28 -6.61
C ALA A 180 -16.59 11.20 -5.11
N GLN A 181 -16.60 10.02 -4.51
CA GLN A 181 -16.18 9.83 -3.13
C GLN A 181 -14.70 10.20 -2.94
N MET A 182 -13.82 9.76 -3.85
CA MET A 182 -12.41 10.15 -3.83
C MET A 182 -12.26 11.67 -3.92
N MET A 183 -12.93 12.31 -4.87
CA MET A 183 -12.86 13.76 -5.04
C MET A 183 -13.29 14.49 -3.76
N ASN A 184 -14.35 14.03 -3.12
CA ASN A 184 -14.82 14.63 -1.87
C ASN A 184 -13.83 14.41 -0.70
N LYS A 185 -13.29 13.19 -0.57
CA LYS A 185 -12.33 12.87 0.51
C LYS A 185 -11.01 13.64 0.36
N LEU A 186 -10.58 13.94 -0.86
CA LEU A 186 -9.34 14.65 -1.14
C LEU A 186 -9.53 16.17 -1.33
N ALA A 187 -10.75 16.66 -1.25
CA ALA A 187 -11.04 18.09 -1.42
C ALA A 187 -10.37 18.92 -0.33
N LEU A 188 -9.73 20.01 -0.73
CA LEU A 188 -9.20 21.03 0.17
C LEU A 188 -10.30 22.01 0.60
N GLU A 189 -9.97 23.00 1.42
CA GLU A 189 -10.91 24.01 1.94
C GLU A 189 -11.65 24.81 0.83
N ASP A 190 -11.03 24.95 -0.34
CA ASP A 190 -11.64 25.61 -1.50
C ASP A 190 -12.65 24.73 -2.26
N GLY A 191 -12.85 23.48 -1.80
CA GLY A 191 -13.72 22.49 -2.41
C GLY A 191 -13.14 21.79 -3.64
N ASN A 192 -11.85 22.00 -3.96
CA ASN A 192 -11.18 21.38 -5.08
C ASN A 192 -10.22 20.28 -4.64
N THR A 193 -10.06 19.29 -5.50
CA THR A 193 -9.07 18.24 -5.40
C THR A 193 -7.91 18.54 -6.34
N TYR A 194 -6.67 18.41 -5.86
CA TYR A 194 -5.44 18.76 -6.62
C TYR A 194 -4.56 17.59 -6.96
N TRP A 195 -4.91 16.39 -6.52
CA TRP A 195 -4.21 15.15 -6.87
C TRP A 195 -5.18 13.99 -6.94
N LEU A 196 -4.90 13.08 -7.83
CA LEU A 196 -5.52 11.76 -7.85
C LEU A 196 -4.73 10.82 -6.94
N THR A 197 -5.38 9.74 -6.50
CA THR A 197 -4.75 8.62 -5.80
C THR A 197 -5.25 7.31 -6.38
N ASP A 198 -4.59 6.23 -6.04
CA ASP A 198 -5.10 4.89 -6.35
C ASP A 198 -6.41 4.65 -5.61
N ILE A 199 -7.28 3.90 -6.24
CA ILE A 199 -8.53 3.44 -5.63
C ILE A 199 -8.50 1.92 -5.62
N THR A 200 -8.49 1.35 -4.43
CA THR A 200 -8.74 -0.07 -4.22
C THR A 200 -10.18 -0.24 -3.85
N ILE A 201 -10.94 -0.93 -4.68
CA ILE A 201 -12.34 -1.26 -4.41
C ILE A 201 -12.37 -2.68 -3.88
N ALA A 202 -12.66 -2.82 -2.61
CA ALA A 202 -13.17 -4.06 -2.11
C ALA A 202 -14.67 -4.06 -2.38
N LEU A 203 -15.09 -4.77 -3.40
CA LEU A 203 -16.44 -5.24 -3.70
C LEU A 203 -17.62 -4.23 -3.69
N ASN A 204 -18.61 -4.50 -4.52
CA ASN A 204 -19.88 -3.80 -4.50
C ASN A 204 -20.60 -4.03 -3.17
N GLU A 205 -21.38 -3.06 -2.72
CA GLU A 205 -22.21 -3.12 -1.50
C GLU A 205 -23.15 -4.33 -1.44
N ASP A 206 -23.41 -4.99 -2.59
CA ASP A 206 -24.29 -6.14 -2.72
C ASP A 206 -23.56 -7.50 -2.68
N ASP A 207 -22.23 -7.52 -2.63
CA ASP A 207 -21.46 -8.76 -2.62
C ASP A 207 -21.16 -9.21 -1.18
N GLU A 208 -21.85 -10.27 -0.74
CA GLU A 208 -21.66 -10.88 0.59
C GLU A 208 -20.26 -11.48 0.84
N VAL A 209 -19.38 -11.41 -0.15
CA VAL A 209 -18.02 -11.93 -0.06
C VAL A 209 -17.05 -10.77 0.12
N GLY A 210 -17.16 -10.09 1.23
CA GLY A 210 -16.20 -9.09 1.65
C GLY A 210 -14.80 -9.68 1.78
N GLN A 211 -13.96 -9.44 0.80
CA GLN A 211 -12.62 -9.99 0.74
C GLN A 211 -11.61 -8.87 0.58
N GLY A 212 -11.61 -7.97 1.53
CA GLY A 212 -10.45 -7.13 1.74
C GLY A 212 -9.27 -7.97 2.21
N ALA A 213 -8.06 -7.54 1.97
CA ALA A 213 -6.91 -8.12 2.61
C ALA A 213 -7.05 -7.91 4.12
N ALA A 214 -7.27 -8.99 4.86
CA ALA A 214 -7.33 -8.92 6.31
C ALA A 214 -5.92 -8.91 6.86
N MET A 215 -5.58 -7.90 7.63
CA MET A 215 -4.45 -7.98 8.54
C MET A 215 -4.92 -8.63 9.83
N SER A 216 -4.18 -9.59 10.33
CA SER A 216 -4.53 -10.30 11.54
C SER A 216 -3.30 -10.67 12.37
N PHE A 217 -3.50 -10.85 13.66
CA PHE A 217 -2.52 -11.55 14.46
C PHE A 217 -2.59 -13.04 14.12
N MET A 218 -1.46 -13.61 13.77
CA MET A 218 -1.33 -14.99 13.32
C MET A 218 -0.37 -15.77 14.21
N ILE A 219 -0.62 -17.09 14.30
CA ILE A 219 0.23 -18.01 15.07
C ILE A 219 0.67 -19.19 14.20
N ARG A 220 1.81 -19.81 14.51
CA ARG A 220 2.35 -20.99 13.84
C ARG A 220 1.40 -22.19 13.99
N GLN A 221 0.61 -22.43 12.97
CA GLN A 221 -0.34 -23.54 12.94
C GLN A 221 0.38 -24.91 12.86
N ASP A 222 1.47 -24.98 12.10
CA ASP A 222 2.29 -26.21 12.02
C ASP A 222 2.86 -26.61 13.40
N TRP A 223 3.16 -25.65 14.27
CA TRP A 223 3.59 -25.92 15.65
C TRP A 223 2.43 -26.38 16.54
N LEU A 224 1.25 -25.77 16.39
CA LEU A 224 0.05 -26.25 17.05
C LEU A 224 -0.26 -27.71 16.65
N ASP A 225 -0.23 -28.00 15.34
CA ASP A 225 -0.48 -29.34 14.80
C ASP A 225 0.56 -30.35 15.31
N ALA A 226 1.85 -29.98 15.36
CA ALA A 226 2.93 -30.84 15.86
C ALA A 226 2.74 -31.23 17.32
N LEU A 227 2.16 -30.33 18.14
CA LEU A 227 1.88 -30.57 19.55
C LEU A 227 0.45 -31.11 19.81
N GLY A 228 -0.38 -31.16 18.78
CA GLY A 228 -1.80 -31.55 18.89
C GLY A 228 -2.64 -30.54 19.70
N LEU A 229 -2.29 -29.26 19.62
CA LEU A 229 -2.98 -28.16 20.27
C LEU A 229 -4.02 -27.56 19.32
N SER A 230 -5.10 -27.05 19.89
CA SER A 230 -6.04 -26.17 19.18
C SER A 230 -5.49 -24.74 19.14
N ALA A 231 -5.89 -23.95 18.16
CA ALA A 231 -5.62 -22.52 18.13
C ALA A 231 -6.19 -21.84 19.38
N PRO A 232 -5.45 -20.90 19.99
CA PRO A 232 -5.94 -20.15 21.14
C PRO A 232 -7.13 -19.26 20.75
N THR A 233 -8.13 -19.18 21.63
CA THR A 233 -9.33 -18.34 21.50
C THR A 233 -9.38 -17.22 22.54
N THR A 234 -8.49 -17.25 23.50
CA THR A 234 -8.37 -16.24 24.56
C THR A 234 -6.91 -15.83 24.77
N THR A 235 -6.70 -14.68 25.38
CA THR A 235 -5.35 -14.21 25.73
C THR A 235 -4.66 -15.13 26.77
N ASP A 236 -5.41 -15.77 27.66
CA ASP A 236 -4.87 -16.77 28.59
C ASP A 236 -4.41 -18.04 27.84
N GLU A 237 -5.21 -18.51 26.87
CA GLU A 237 -4.83 -19.66 26.03
C GLU A 237 -3.59 -19.34 25.17
N LEU A 238 -3.41 -18.09 24.71
CA LEU A 238 -2.19 -17.69 24.02
C LEU A 238 -0.96 -17.84 24.93
N MET A 239 -1.07 -17.41 26.20
CA MET A 239 0.01 -17.60 27.19
C MET A 239 0.33 -19.08 27.39
N GLU A 240 -0.68 -19.94 27.48
CA GLU A 240 -0.50 -21.40 27.61
C GLU A 240 0.14 -22.01 26.35
N THR A 241 -0.25 -21.54 25.17
CA THR A 241 0.28 -21.97 23.87
C THR A 241 1.76 -21.61 23.76
N MET A 242 2.15 -20.37 24.07
CA MET A 242 3.55 -19.95 24.05
C MET A 242 4.41 -20.74 25.02
N LYS A 243 3.87 -21.01 26.22
CA LYS A 243 4.51 -21.89 27.18
C LYS A 243 4.72 -23.30 26.62
N ALA A 244 3.71 -23.85 25.95
CA ALA A 244 3.83 -25.19 25.36
C ALA A 244 4.86 -25.22 24.23
N PHE A 245 4.96 -24.19 23.41
CA PHE A 245 5.96 -24.08 22.36
C PHE A 245 7.39 -24.14 22.95
N GLN A 246 7.69 -23.28 23.93
CA GLN A 246 9.03 -23.25 24.55
C GLN A 246 9.35 -24.51 25.39
N GLU A 247 8.39 -25.05 26.15
CA GLU A 247 8.60 -26.25 26.95
C GLU A 247 8.87 -27.50 26.09
N ASN A 248 8.41 -27.52 24.84
CA ASN A 248 8.60 -28.65 23.93
C ASN A 248 9.65 -28.38 22.84
N ASP A 249 10.34 -27.21 22.86
CA ASP A 249 11.35 -26.87 21.86
C ASP A 249 10.84 -27.21 20.46
N VAL A 250 9.70 -26.61 20.10
CA VAL A 250 8.94 -27.01 18.92
C VAL A 250 9.66 -26.70 17.61
N ASN A 251 10.53 -25.68 17.63
CA ASN A 251 11.42 -25.33 16.52
C ASN A 251 12.71 -26.19 16.49
N GLN A 252 12.96 -27.02 17.51
CA GLN A 252 14.11 -27.91 17.68
C GLN A 252 15.45 -27.16 17.68
N SER A 253 15.47 -25.95 18.19
CA SER A 253 16.71 -25.15 18.35
C SER A 253 17.60 -25.67 19.50
N GLY A 254 17.02 -26.35 20.48
CA GLY A 254 17.65 -26.77 21.74
C GLY A 254 17.58 -25.70 22.83
N GLU A 255 16.90 -24.62 22.60
CA GLU A 255 16.71 -23.48 23.52
C GLU A 255 15.20 -23.12 23.58
N ALA A 256 14.77 -22.43 24.62
CA ALA A 256 13.40 -21.89 24.72
C ALA A 256 13.41 -20.48 24.10
N ASP A 257 13.34 -20.41 22.78
CA ASP A 257 13.54 -19.18 22.00
C ASP A 257 12.39 -18.88 21.01
N GLU A 258 11.29 -19.59 21.14
CA GLU A 258 10.06 -19.29 20.42
C GLU A 258 9.40 -18.02 20.98
N VAL A 259 9.23 -16.99 20.13
CA VAL A 259 8.75 -15.68 20.55
C VAL A 259 7.69 -15.12 19.60
N LEU A 260 6.87 -14.21 20.11
CA LEU A 260 5.96 -13.39 19.34
C LEU A 260 6.68 -12.14 18.84
N SER A 261 6.43 -11.74 17.61
CA SER A 261 6.83 -10.44 17.08
C SER A 261 5.68 -9.46 17.21
N ILE A 262 5.78 -8.56 18.18
CA ILE A 262 4.80 -7.52 18.45
C ILE A 262 5.49 -6.19 18.75
N SER A 263 4.86 -5.06 18.39
CA SER A 263 5.35 -3.75 18.78
C SER A 263 5.18 -3.53 20.29
N LEU A 264 6.19 -2.95 20.92
CA LEU A 264 6.15 -2.52 22.33
C LEU A 264 6.00 -1.01 22.48
N SER A 265 6.12 -0.26 21.40
CA SER A 265 6.09 1.21 21.41
C SER A 265 4.79 1.81 20.87
N ASP A 266 4.02 1.02 20.12
CA ASP A 266 2.79 1.46 19.49
C ASP A 266 1.71 0.36 19.45
N PHE A 267 0.56 0.64 18.86
CA PHE A 267 -0.57 -0.28 18.79
C PHE A 267 -0.69 -0.95 17.41
N SER A 268 0.38 -0.99 16.63
CA SER A 268 0.37 -1.53 15.26
C SER A 268 0.27 -3.05 15.19
N SER A 269 0.63 -3.75 16.26
CA SER A 269 0.69 -5.23 16.30
C SER A 269 -0.67 -5.95 16.36
N GLY A 270 -1.78 -5.22 16.33
CA GLY A 270 -3.12 -5.80 16.27
C GLY A 270 -3.63 -6.51 17.53
N LEU A 271 -2.78 -6.74 18.54
CA LEU A 271 -3.21 -7.34 19.80
C LEU A 271 -4.18 -6.43 20.59
N SER A 272 -4.09 -5.12 20.40
CA SER A 272 -4.99 -4.14 21.00
C SER A 272 -6.44 -4.36 20.56
N ASN A 273 -6.65 -4.87 19.35
CA ASN A 273 -7.98 -5.13 18.82
C ASN A 273 -8.76 -6.18 19.63
N PHE A 274 -8.06 -7.10 20.29
CA PHE A 274 -8.68 -8.10 21.16
C PHE A 274 -9.23 -7.49 22.46
N TYR A 275 -8.85 -6.26 22.75
CA TYR A 275 -9.34 -5.46 23.85
C TYR A 275 -10.38 -4.41 23.44
N GLY A 276 -10.79 -4.41 22.17
CA GLY A 276 -11.66 -3.39 21.61
C GLY A 276 -10.97 -2.05 21.37
N ILE A 277 -9.64 -2.01 21.47
CA ILE A 277 -8.82 -0.82 21.22
C ILE A 277 -8.44 -0.79 19.75
N GLY A 278 -8.72 0.30 19.06
CA GLY A 278 -8.34 0.45 17.66
C GLY A 278 -6.84 0.38 17.44
N ARG A 279 -6.49 -0.23 16.31
CA ARG A 279 -5.10 -0.27 15.84
C ARG A 279 -4.69 1.09 15.31
N THR A 280 -3.49 1.53 15.64
CA THR A 280 -2.86 2.69 14.99
C THR A 280 -1.58 2.27 14.27
N MET A 281 -1.21 2.97 13.21
CA MET A 281 0.09 2.80 12.58
C MET A 281 1.19 3.42 13.46
N SER A 282 2.44 3.05 13.20
CA SER A 282 3.58 3.64 13.91
C SER A 282 3.60 5.16 13.75
N GLY A 283 3.75 5.86 14.86
CA GLY A 283 3.71 7.32 14.91
C GLY A 283 2.32 7.95 14.97
N GLU A 284 1.25 7.17 14.86
CA GLU A 284 -0.13 7.64 14.98
C GLU A 284 -0.69 7.39 16.37
N LEU A 285 -1.53 8.29 16.84
CA LEU A 285 -2.06 8.31 18.20
C LEU A 285 -3.59 8.29 18.28
N THR A 286 -4.23 8.29 17.13
CA THR A 286 -5.68 8.30 16.99
C THR A 286 -6.14 7.31 15.93
N TYR A 287 -7.37 6.88 16.06
CA TYR A 287 -8.09 6.06 15.09
C TYR A 287 -9.52 6.56 14.95
N VAL A 288 -10.18 6.19 13.85
CA VAL A 288 -11.60 6.47 13.65
C VAL A 288 -12.43 5.27 14.13
N ASN A 289 -13.34 5.49 15.03
CA ASN A 289 -14.38 4.52 15.37
C ASN A 289 -15.53 4.68 14.35
N THR A 290 -15.58 3.80 13.36
CA THR A 290 -16.55 3.93 12.27
C THR A 290 -17.98 3.60 12.67
N GLU A 291 -18.18 2.89 13.79
CA GLU A 291 -19.53 2.65 14.34
C GLU A 291 -20.16 3.90 14.92
N THR A 292 -19.35 4.71 15.59
CA THR A 292 -19.80 5.93 16.25
C THR A 292 -19.55 7.20 15.44
N GLY A 293 -18.65 7.12 14.45
CA GLY A 293 -18.17 8.28 13.71
C GLY A 293 -17.27 9.19 14.54
N THR A 294 -16.59 8.64 15.56
CA THR A 294 -15.75 9.42 16.47
C THR A 294 -14.28 9.08 16.30
N VAL A 295 -13.44 10.10 16.37
CA VAL A 295 -12.00 9.93 16.48
C VAL A 295 -11.63 9.68 17.94
N GLU A 296 -10.91 8.60 18.18
CA GLU A 296 -10.52 8.14 19.51
C GLU A 296 -9.01 7.94 19.59
N SER A 297 -8.49 7.83 20.82
CA SER A 297 -7.11 7.44 21.06
C SER A 297 -7.05 6.15 21.88
N PRO A 298 -6.13 5.22 21.57
CA PRO A 298 -5.89 4.04 22.41
C PRO A 298 -5.69 4.38 23.90
N TRP A 299 -5.06 5.52 24.18
CA TRP A 299 -4.75 5.95 25.54
C TRP A 299 -5.97 6.25 26.41
N TYR A 300 -7.10 6.61 25.81
CA TYR A 300 -8.36 6.90 26.54
C TYR A 300 -9.33 5.72 26.59
N HIS A 301 -8.95 4.58 25.98
CA HIS A 301 -9.82 3.42 25.98
C HIS A 301 -9.88 2.73 27.37
N GLU A 302 -11.05 2.27 27.79
CA GLU A 302 -11.28 1.67 29.12
C GLU A 302 -10.42 0.41 29.37
N ASN A 303 -10.04 -0.33 28.35
CA ASN A 303 -9.23 -1.54 28.43
C ASN A 303 -7.72 -1.31 28.26
N ILE A 304 -7.24 -0.08 28.10
CA ILE A 304 -5.82 0.17 27.79
C ILE A 304 -4.87 -0.37 28.86
N GLN A 305 -5.21 -0.22 30.14
CA GLN A 305 -4.38 -0.73 31.23
C GLN A 305 -4.33 -2.26 31.22
N SER A 306 -5.48 -2.92 30.97
CA SER A 306 -5.56 -4.38 30.85
C SER A 306 -4.73 -4.91 29.68
N TYR A 307 -4.73 -4.21 28.56
CA TYR A 307 -3.88 -4.51 27.42
C TYR A 307 -2.39 -4.42 27.78
N ILE A 308 -1.97 -3.31 28.40
CA ILE A 308 -0.57 -3.11 28.81
C ILE A 308 -0.13 -4.20 29.80
N GLU A 309 -0.98 -4.56 30.77
CA GLU A 309 -0.71 -5.65 31.72
C GLU A 309 -0.55 -7.00 31.01
N PHE A 310 -1.37 -7.28 30.01
CA PHE A 310 -1.25 -8.51 29.22
C PHE A 310 0.06 -8.55 28.43
N VAL A 311 0.39 -7.52 27.67
CA VAL A 311 1.63 -7.45 26.90
C VAL A 311 2.84 -7.54 27.84
N LYS A 312 2.79 -6.87 28.99
CA LYS A 312 3.81 -7.00 30.02
C LYS A 312 3.95 -8.44 30.51
N SER A 313 2.86 -9.17 30.69
CA SER A 313 2.92 -10.57 31.13
C SER A 313 3.60 -11.48 30.10
N LEU A 314 3.38 -11.21 28.80
CA LEU A 314 4.08 -11.90 27.71
C LEU A 314 5.59 -11.60 27.73
N VAL A 315 5.98 -10.35 27.95
CA VAL A 315 7.39 -9.94 28.06
C VAL A 315 8.05 -10.54 29.30
N ASP A 316 7.40 -10.48 30.46
CA ASP A 316 7.92 -11.04 31.72
C ASP A 316 8.11 -12.56 31.64
N ALA A 317 7.29 -13.24 30.83
CA ALA A 317 7.42 -14.68 30.55
C ALA A 317 8.50 -15.03 29.50
N GLY A 318 9.05 -14.03 28.82
CA GLY A 318 10.03 -14.25 27.75
C GLY A 318 9.41 -14.69 26.41
N TYR A 319 8.13 -14.39 26.19
CA TYR A 319 7.40 -14.80 24.97
C TYR A 319 7.39 -13.73 23.87
N VAL A 320 8.06 -12.61 24.06
CA VAL A 320 8.09 -11.51 23.08
C VAL A 320 9.50 -11.26 22.61
N ASP A 321 9.65 -11.08 21.31
CA ASP A 321 10.89 -10.55 20.74
C ASP A 321 11.04 -9.07 21.11
N THR A 322 12.10 -8.75 21.80
CA THR A 322 12.44 -7.36 22.18
C THR A 322 13.60 -6.80 21.35
N SER A 323 13.96 -7.46 20.25
CA SER A 323 15.04 -7.04 19.34
C SER A 323 14.45 -6.58 18.01
N ASP A 324 15.21 -5.74 17.29
CA ASP A 324 14.85 -5.27 15.94
C ASP A 324 15.31 -6.25 14.83
N GLN A 325 15.26 -7.57 15.11
CA GLN A 325 15.82 -8.61 14.23
C GLN A 325 14.74 -9.59 13.74
N LEU A 326 13.57 -9.07 13.38
CA LEU A 326 12.44 -9.91 12.97
C LEU A 326 12.80 -10.88 11.83
N ASP A 327 13.37 -10.37 10.74
CA ASP A 327 13.69 -11.18 9.55
C ASP A 327 14.72 -12.27 9.85
N GLU A 328 15.74 -11.96 10.67
CA GLU A 328 16.74 -12.95 11.10
C GLU A 328 16.10 -14.05 11.94
N LYS A 329 15.27 -13.67 12.92
CA LYS A 329 14.56 -14.64 13.77
C LYS A 329 13.50 -15.44 13.02
N LYS A 330 12.82 -14.81 12.06
CA LYS A 330 11.88 -15.48 11.18
C LYS A 330 12.59 -16.55 10.36
N ALA A 331 13.71 -16.21 9.71
CA ALA A 331 14.55 -17.14 8.95
C ALA A 331 15.14 -18.28 9.83
N GLU A 332 15.43 -17.98 11.10
CA GLU A 332 15.90 -18.96 12.11
C GLU A 332 14.77 -19.80 12.73
N ASN A 333 13.55 -19.70 12.25
CA ASN A 333 12.39 -20.46 12.74
C ASN A 333 12.06 -20.21 14.23
N LYS A 334 12.14 -18.93 14.69
CA LYS A 334 11.91 -18.56 16.10
C LYS A 334 10.61 -17.81 16.33
N ILE A 335 10.00 -17.23 15.28
CA ILE A 335 8.79 -16.46 15.43
C ILE A 335 7.56 -17.36 15.49
N ALA A 336 6.92 -17.38 16.65
CA ALA A 336 5.73 -18.18 16.95
C ALA A 336 4.44 -17.50 16.46
N GLY A 337 4.41 -16.18 16.43
CA GLY A 337 3.27 -15.41 15.99
C GLY A 337 3.64 -13.98 15.70
N LEU A 338 2.89 -13.35 14.79
CA LEU A 338 3.11 -11.99 14.31
C LEU A 338 1.80 -11.40 13.78
N PHE A 339 1.80 -10.10 13.54
CA PHE A 339 0.71 -9.42 12.87
C PHE A 339 1.13 -9.11 11.43
N ASP A 340 0.38 -9.63 10.46
CA ASP A 340 0.67 -9.46 9.04
C ASP A 340 -0.59 -9.68 8.18
N TRP A 341 -0.46 -9.51 6.85
CA TRP A 341 -1.51 -9.77 5.89
C TRP A 341 -1.91 -11.25 5.90
N ALA A 342 -3.12 -11.56 6.33
CA ALA A 342 -3.61 -12.93 6.40
C ALA A 342 -3.78 -13.60 5.02
N GLY A 343 -3.68 -12.84 3.94
CA GLY A 343 -3.75 -13.33 2.56
C GLY A 343 -2.45 -13.92 2.03
N GLU A 344 -1.31 -13.43 2.47
CA GLU A 344 0.00 -13.69 1.85
C GLU A 344 0.88 -14.63 2.66
N THR A 345 0.68 -14.74 3.96
CA THR A 345 1.60 -15.39 4.90
C THR A 345 1.20 -16.81 5.32
N TRP A 346 0.31 -17.46 4.61
CA TRP A 346 -0.08 -18.83 4.95
C TRP A 346 1.06 -19.84 4.83
N GLN A 347 1.98 -19.61 3.91
CA GLN A 347 3.22 -20.35 3.84
C GLN A 347 4.39 -19.37 3.81
N GLU A 348 5.17 -19.38 4.88
CA GLU A 348 6.41 -18.61 4.91
C GLU A 348 7.49 -19.29 4.11
N VAL A 349 7.87 -18.65 3.02
CA VAL A 349 9.00 -19.03 2.18
C VAL A 349 10.28 -18.49 2.83
N GLY A 350 11.31 -19.32 2.92
CA GLY A 350 12.62 -18.90 3.47
C GLY A 350 12.83 -19.21 4.95
N ILE A 351 11.85 -19.75 5.67
CA ILE A 351 12.06 -20.25 7.02
C ILE A 351 12.78 -21.61 6.96
N THR A 352 13.90 -21.72 7.66
CA THR A 352 14.65 -22.96 7.78
C THR A 352 14.02 -23.86 8.83
N VAL A 353 13.20 -24.81 8.42
CA VAL A 353 12.59 -25.80 9.31
C VAL A 353 13.49 -27.04 9.48
N PRO A 354 13.39 -27.78 10.61
CA PRO A 354 14.12 -29.04 10.83
C PRO A 354 13.78 -30.09 9.75
N GLU A 355 14.75 -30.97 9.48
CA GLU A 355 14.54 -32.07 8.51
C GLU A 355 13.36 -32.96 8.90
N GLY A 356 12.38 -33.07 8.02
CA GLY A 356 11.17 -33.86 8.23
C GLY A 356 10.04 -33.12 8.98
N ALA A 357 10.24 -31.89 9.37
CA ALA A 357 9.17 -31.04 9.88
C ALA A 357 8.23 -30.59 8.76
N ALA A 358 6.99 -30.21 9.13
CA ALA A 358 6.08 -29.54 8.21
C ALA A 358 6.63 -28.18 7.75
N ALA A 359 6.22 -27.72 6.59
CA ALA A 359 6.53 -26.35 6.17
C ALA A 359 5.94 -25.36 7.17
N ALA A 360 6.69 -24.28 7.42
CA ALA A 360 6.23 -23.24 8.33
C ALA A 360 5.02 -22.52 7.74
N TYR A 361 3.94 -22.42 8.49
CA TYR A 361 2.81 -21.58 8.10
C TYR A 361 2.09 -20.99 9.30
N TYR A 362 1.55 -19.79 9.10
CA TYR A 362 0.80 -19.04 10.09
C TYR A 362 -0.69 -19.10 9.79
N ALA A 363 -1.51 -19.15 10.83
CA ALA A 363 -2.96 -19.06 10.72
C ALA A 363 -3.48 -17.91 11.60
N PRO A 364 -4.44 -17.13 11.13
CA PRO A 364 -5.07 -16.09 11.93
C PRO A 364 -5.73 -16.65 13.18
N VAL A 365 -5.71 -15.86 14.24
CA VAL A 365 -6.44 -16.16 15.47
C VAL A 365 -7.21 -14.94 15.93
N VAL A 366 -8.37 -15.16 16.51
CA VAL A 366 -9.19 -14.14 17.16
C VAL A 366 -9.24 -14.46 18.65
N LEU A 367 -8.73 -13.55 19.46
CA LEU A 367 -8.60 -13.78 20.89
C LEU A 367 -9.58 -12.90 21.66
N LYS A 368 -10.30 -13.50 22.58
CA LYS A 368 -11.05 -12.75 23.59
C LYS A 368 -10.14 -12.39 24.76
N ALA A 369 -10.08 -11.13 25.14
CA ALA A 369 -9.27 -10.68 26.26
C ALA A 369 -9.78 -11.25 27.59
N SER A 370 -8.95 -12.05 28.27
CA SER A 370 -9.34 -12.71 29.54
C SER A 370 -9.35 -11.75 30.73
N ASN A 371 -8.54 -10.68 30.68
CA ASN A 371 -8.38 -9.71 31.75
C ASN A 371 -8.97 -8.32 31.43
N ALA A 372 -9.83 -8.22 30.40
CA ALA A 372 -10.43 -6.95 30.03
C ALA A 372 -11.22 -6.33 31.20
N ALA A 373 -11.04 -5.02 31.42
CA ALA A 373 -11.78 -4.29 32.43
C ALA A 373 -13.27 -4.16 32.04
N VAL A 374 -13.52 -3.99 30.75
CA VAL A 374 -14.85 -3.99 30.15
C VAL A 374 -14.87 -5.05 29.05
N GLU A 375 -15.88 -5.92 29.09
CA GLU A 375 -16.05 -6.96 28.07
C GLU A 375 -16.34 -6.31 26.71
N THR A 376 -15.53 -6.64 25.73
CA THR A 376 -15.66 -6.19 24.35
C THR A 376 -15.53 -7.37 23.42
N GLU A 377 -16.17 -7.29 22.26
CA GLU A 377 -15.91 -8.23 21.19
C GLU A 377 -14.55 -7.90 20.54
N PRO A 378 -13.77 -8.92 20.21
CA PRO A 378 -12.52 -8.72 19.48
C PRO A 378 -12.78 -8.23 18.05
N TYR A 379 -11.90 -7.40 17.53
CA TYR A 379 -11.96 -6.94 16.16
C TYR A 379 -10.89 -7.63 15.31
N LEU A 380 -11.23 -7.89 14.06
CA LEU A 380 -10.25 -8.17 13.01
C LEU A 380 -9.90 -6.85 12.30
N CYS A 381 -8.65 -6.64 11.98
CA CYS A 381 -8.24 -5.56 11.08
C CYS A 381 -8.55 -5.96 9.65
N TRP A 382 -9.79 -5.83 9.28
CA TRP A 382 -10.25 -6.20 7.98
C TRP A 382 -10.49 -4.94 7.15
N GLN A 383 -9.89 -4.85 5.98
CA GLN A 383 -10.13 -3.74 5.07
C GLN A 383 -11.33 -4.06 4.19
N GLN A 384 -12.46 -3.42 4.47
CA GLN A 384 -13.65 -3.47 3.63
C GLN A 384 -13.93 -2.13 2.96
N GLY A 385 -14.43 -2.23 1.74
CA GLY A 385 -14.94 -1.08 1.02
C GLY A 385 -13.86 -0.30 0.29
N TYR A 386 -14.29 0.79 -0.25
CA TYR A 386 -13.53 1.76 -0.98
C TYR A 386 -12.37 2.33 -0.17
N GLN A 387 -11.16 2.13 -0.67
CA GLN A 387 -9.95 2.67 -0.06
C GLN A 387 -9.21 3.58 -1.02
N LEU A 388 -8.70 4.67 -0.47
CA LEU A 388 -7.76 5.53 -1.15
C LEU A 388 -6.35 4.98 -0.94
N GLY A 389 -5.63 4.76 -2.04
CA GLY A 389 -4.22 4.39 -1.98
C GLY A 389 -3.33 5.52 -1.45
N GLY A 390 -2.11 5.15 -1.05
CA GLY A 390 -1.13 6.11 -0.52
C GLY A 390 -0.52 7.04 -1.57
N ASN A 391 -0.51 6.65 -2.85
CA ASN A 391 0.13 7.41 -3.90
C ASN A 391 -0.68 8.65 -4.30
N LYS A 392 0.02 9.71 -4.68
CA LYS A 392 -0.59 11.00 -5.06
C LYS A 392 0.00 11.53 -6.35
N TYR A 393 -0.84 11.78 -7.34
CA TYR A 393 -0.47 12.23 -8.68
C TYR A 393 -1.13 13.57 -8.98
N ALA A 394 -0.32 14.58 -9.22
CA ALA A 394 -0.81 15.94 -9.46
C ALA A 394 -0.50 16.41 -10.88
N VAL A 395 -1.47 17.10 -11.49
CA VAL A 395 -1.26 17.87 -12.71
C VAL A 395 -0.58 19.18 -12.33
N THR A 396 0.51 19.51 -12.99
CA THR A 396 1.29 20.71 -12.66
C THR A 396 0.92 21.89 -13.55
N SER A 397 1.24 23.09 -13.09
CA SER A 397 1.06 24.30 -13.91
C SER A 397 2.05 24.41 -15.08
N ALA A 398 2.97 23.47 -15.25
CA ALA A 398 3.81 23.38 -16.44
C ALA A 398 3.08 22.73 -17.63
N CYS A 399 1.99 22.03 -17.38
CA CYS A 399 1.18 21.40 -18.41
C CYS A 399 0.51 22.46 -19.31
N GLU A 400 0.81 22.41 -20.59
CA GLU A 400 0.25 23.34 -21.59
C GLU A 400 -1.00 22.78 -22.30
N ASP A 401 -1.23 21.44 -22.26
CA ASP A 401 -2.36 20.76 -22.93
C ASP A 401 -3.21 19.99 -21.92
N LEU A 402 -4.14 20.69 -21.26
CA LEU A 402 -5.07 20.08 -20.31
C LEU A 402 -6.11 19.18 -21.01
N ASP A 403 -6.38 19.39 -22.31
CA ASP A 403 -7.25 18.49 -23.06
C ASP A 403 -6.60 17.11 -23.24
N ALA A 404 -5.26 17.05 -23.38
CA ALA A 404 -4.53 15.78 -23.36
C ALA A 404 -4.61 15.10 -21.99
N VAL A 405 -4.54 15.86 -20.88
CA VAL A 405 -4.73 15.31 -19.54
C VAL A 405 -6.16 14.79 -19.34
N GLY A 406 -7.17 15.50 -19.85
CA GLY A 406 -8.56 15.03 -19.84
C GLY A 406 -8.72 13.70 -20.57
N ARG A 407 -8.12 13.54 -21.75
CA ARG A 407 -8.10 12.27 -22.49
C ARG A 407 -7.34 11.16 -21.75
N LEU A 408 -6.23 11.51 -21.08
CA LEU A 408 -5.53 10.55 -20.20
C LEU A 408 -6.47 10.09 -19.07
N PHE A 409 -7.21 10.99 -18.43
CA PHE A 409 -8.15 10.61 -17.37
C PHE A 409 -9.28 9.71 -17.91
N ASP A 410 -9.78 9.98 -19.12
CA ASP A 410 -10.74 9.10 -19.78
C ASP A 410 -10.19 7.70 -20.01
N PHE A 411 -8.91 7.58 -20.35
CA PHE A 411 -8.23 6.29 -20.48
C PHE A 411 -8.08 5.59 -19.13
N LEU A 412 -7.65 6.28 -18.07
CA LEU A 412 -7.42 5.69 -16.75
C LEU A 412 -8.67 5.04 -16.14
N VAL A 413 -9.86 5.54 -16.46
CA VAL A 413 -11.12 4.97 -15.97
C VAL A 413 -11.76 3.98 -16.95
N SER A 414 -11.07 3.67 -18.07
CA SER A 414 -11.57 2.74 -19.08
C SER A 414 -11.34 1.28 -18.70
N ASP A 415 -12.15 0.40 -19.27
CA ASP A 415 -11.93 -1.05 -19.16
C ASP A 415 -10.59 -1.48 -19.76
N ASP A 416 -10.14 -0.83 -20.83
CA ASP A 416 -8.83 -1.11 -21.45
C ASP A 416 -7.69 -0.93 -20.44
N TYR A 417 -7.67 0.16 -19.68
CA TYR A 417 -6.65 0.41 -18.67
C TYR A 417 -6.74 -0.58 -17.51
N ARG A 418 -7.95 -0.80 -16.99
CA ARG A 418 -8.19 -1.73 -15.90
C ARG A 418 -7.75 -3.15 -16.26
N ILE A 419 -8.14 -3.67 -17.44
CA ILE A 419 -7.76 -5.00 -17.88
C ILE A 419 -6.24 -5.12 -18.02
N LEU A 420 -5.59 -4.12 -18.62
CA LEU A 420 -4.14 -4.13 -18.76
C LEU A 420 -3.41 -4.15 -17.41
N THR A 421 -3.91 -3.42 -16.42
CA THR A 421 -3.25 -3.32 -15.11
C THR A 421 -3.56 -4.49 -14.18
N GLU A 422 -4.70 -5.16 -14.34
CA GLU A 422 -5.11 -6.27 -13.48
C GLU A 422 -4.83 -7.66 -14.11
N TYR A 423 -5.08 -7.80 -15.41
CA TYR A 423 -5.03 -9.10 -16.08
C TYR A 423 -3.96 -9.17 -17.20
N GLY A 424 -3.50 -8.02 -17.69
CA GLY A 424 -2.54 -7.95 -18.79
C GLY A 424 -3.18 -8.12 -20.16
N LEU A 425 -2.75 -9.12 -20.93
CA LEU A 425 -3.16 -9.35 -22.31
C LEU A 425 -3.83 -10.69 -22.52
N GLU A 426 -4.92 -10.70 -23.29
CA GLU A 426 -5.58 -11.92 -23.74
C GLU A 426 -4.62 -12.80 -24.54
N ASP A 427 -4.69 -14.12 -24.37
CA ASP A 427 -3.81 -15.14 -24.95
C ASP A 427 -2.32 -15.03 -24.54
N TYR A 428 -1.94 -14.06 -23.73
CA TYR A 428 -0.59 -13.89 -23.18
C TYR A 428 -0.56 -14.15 -21.66
N SER A 429 -1.41 -13.49 -20.92
CA SER A 429 -1.49 -13.60 -19.47
C SER A 429 -2.82 -14.15 -18.97
N TYR A 430 -3.88 -14.02 -19.74
CA TYR A 430 -5.18 -14.60 -19.44
C TYR A 430 -5.91 -15.09 -20.69
N THR A 431 -6.95 -15.90 -20.49
CA THR A 431 -7.94 -16.26 -21.50
C THR A 431 -9.34 -15.90 -20.99
N LEU A 432 -10.23 -15.50 -21.90
CA LEU A 432 -11.64 -15.29 -21.57
C LEU A 432 -12.39 -16.60 -21.52
N GLY A 433 -13.11 -16.84 -20.40
CA GLY A 433 -14.09 -17.91 -20.29
C GLY A 433 -15.35 -17.65 -21.12
N GLU A 434 -16.14 -18.70 -21.39
CA GLU A 434 -17.44 -18.56 -22.07
C GLU A 434 -18.43 -17.67 -21.29
N ASP A 435 -18.23 -17.53 -19.99
CA ASP A 435 -18.99 -16.70 -19.06
C ASP A 435 -18.44 -15.27 -18.92
N GLY A 436 -17.37 -14.93 -19.64
CA GLY A 436 -16.69 -13.65 -19.56
C GLY A 436 -15.65 -13.56 -18.45
N SER A 437 -15.35 -14.66 -17.74
CA SER A 437 -14.31 -14.68 -16.70
C SER A 437 -12.91 -14.56 -17.28
N TYR A 438 -12.01 -13.86 -16.56
CA TYR A 438 -10.60 -13.78 -16.88
C TYR A 438 -9.85 -14.93 -16.21
N ASN A 439 -9.36 -15.86 -17.02
CA ASN A 439 -8.65 -17.05 -16.52
C ASN A 439 -7.15 -16.88 -16.75
N ALA A 440 -6.37 -16.77 -15.68
CA ALA A 440 -4.92 -16.63 -15.78
C ALA A 440 -4.28 -17.82 -16.52
N ILE A 441 -3.38 -17.54 -17.46
CA ILE A 441 -2.58 -18.55 -18.15
C ILE A 441 -1.43 -18.97 -17.23
N LYS A 442 -1.50 -20.21 -16.73
CA LYS A 442 -0.58 -20.74 -15.73
C LYS A 442 0.59 -21.53 -16.33
N ASP A 443 0.45 -21.96 -17.57
CA ASP A 443 1.49 -22.69 -18.33
C ASP A 443 2.38 -21.76 -19.17
N ALA A 444 2.23 -20.43 -19.02
CA ALA A 444 3.19 -19.48 -19.56
C ALA A 444 4.59 -19.83 -19.01
N GLU A 445 5.60 -19.83 -19.87
CA GLU A 445 6.96 -20.09 -19.43
C GLU A 445 7.26 -19.21 -18.20
N GLU A 446 7.96 -19.76 -17.23
CA GLU A 446 8.25 -19.13 -15.92
C GLU A 446 8.69 -17.67 -16.05
N SER A 447 9.44 -17.34 -17.10
CA SER A 447 9.84 -15.98 -17.44
C SER A 447 8.70 -15.03 -17.79
N ASP A 448 7.63 -15.51 -18.45
CA ASP A 448 6.52 -14.67 -18.89
C ASP A 448 5.55 -14.41 -17.74
N ALA A 449 5.29 -15.43 -16.91
CA ALA A 449 4.51 -15.28 -15.68
C ALA A 449 5.20 -14.34 -14.68
N GLN A 450 6.52 -14.40 -14.58
CA GLN A 450 7.31 -13.49 -13.74
C GLN A 450 7.30 -12.05 -14.29
N GLN A 451 7.41 -11.87 -15.61
CA GLN A 451 7.32 -10.54 -16.21
C GLN A 451 5.94 -9.93 -16.05
N LEU A 452 4.88 -10.73 -16.14
CA LEU A 452 3.53 -10.28 -15.86
C LEU A 452 3.37 -9.88 -14.40
N ALA A 453 3.79 -10.73 -13.46
CA ALA A 453 3.71 -10.45 -12.04
C ALA A 453 4.52 -9.18 -11.68
N ALA A 454 5.72 -9.01 -12.25
CA ALA A 454 6.52 -7.81 -12.09
C ALA A 454 5.84 -6.58 -12.72
N GLY A 455 5.27 -6.71 -13.91
CA GLY A 455 4.52 -5.65 -14.57
C GLY A 455 3.29 -5.23 -13.75
N CYS A 456 2.48 -6.18 -13.32
CA CYS A 456 1.35 -5.90 -12.45
C CYS A 456 1.79 -5.32 -11.10
N ALA A 457 2.83 -5.85 -10.47
CA ALA A 457 3.37 -5.32 -9.23
C ALA A 457 3.90 -3.89 -9.40
N LEU A 458 4.58 -3.58 -10.51
CA LEU A 458 5.06 -2.23 -10.80
C LEU A 458 3.91 -1.25 -11.05
N TRP A 459 2.81 -1.70 -11.68
CA TRP A 459 1.59 -0.92 -11.83
C TRP A 459 0.85 -0.76 -10.50
N THR A 460 0.72 -1.82 -9.72
CA THR A 460 0.02 -1.80 -8.43
C THR A 460 0.75 -0.99 -7.38
N ASN A 461 2.08 -1.01 -7.39
CA ASN A 461 2.90 -0.15 -6.52
C ASN A 461 3.05 1.26 -7.09
N ALA A 462 2.30 1.55 -8.12
CA ALA A 462 1.97 2.81 -8.77
C ALA A 462 3.05 3.86 -8.70
N SER A 463 3.91 3.82 -9.67
CA SER A 463 5.00 4.80 -9.73
C SER A 463 4.75 5.92 -10.70
N ILE A 464 3.86 5.74 -11.68
CA ILE A 464 3.63 6.72 -12.76
C ILE A 464 2.22 7.27 -12.83
N LEU A 465 1.19 6.45 -12.67
CA LEU A 465 -0.22 6.83 -12.80
C LEU A 465 -1.07 6.12 -11.75
N PRO A 466 -2.19 6.71 -11.34
CA PRO A 466 -3.09 6.08 -10.40
C PRO A 466 -3.72 4.82 -11.00
N ARG A 467 -3.89 3.81 -10.16
CA ARG A 467 -4.61 2.59 -10.47
C ARG A 467 -6.00 2.64 -9.88
N PHE A 468 -6.98 2.22 -10.65
CA PHE A 468 -8.36 2.11 -10.21
C PHE A 468 -8.77 0.63 -10.29
N GLU A 469 -8.80 -0.04 -9.16
CA GLU A 469 -9.29 -1.42 -9.09
C GLU A 469 -10.81 -1.43 -9.16
N LEU A 470 -11.34 -2.14 -10.16
CA LEU A 470 -12.77 -2.34 -10.35
C LEU A 470 -13.09 -3.85 -10.29
N LYS A 471 -12.63 -4.54 -9.25
CA LYS A 471 -12.87 -5.98 -9.10
C LYS A 471 -14.35 -6.25 -8.84
N SER A 472 -14.90 -7.15 -9.60
CA SER A 472 -16.23 -7.72 -9.37
C SER A 472 -16.14 -8.97 -8.50
N ALA A 473 -17.27 -9.45 -7.93
CA ALA A 473 -17.32 -10.72 -7.22
C ALA A 473 -16.84 -11.91 -8.08
N GLN A 474 -17.07 -11.85 -9.40
CA GLN A 474 -16.59 -12.85 -10.34
C GLN A 474 -15.06 -12.79 -10.50
N ASP A 475 -14.50 -11.60 -10.55
CA ASP A 475 -13.04 -11.40 -10.60
C ASP A 475 -12.38 -11.96 -9.35
N TRP A 476 -12.98 -11.76 -8.19
CA TRP A 476 -12.54 -12.34 -6.93
C TRP A 476 -12.59 -13.87 -6.92
N ALA A 477 -13.68 -14.46 -7.39
CA ALA A 477 -13.79 -15.92 -7.48
C ALA A 477 -12.70 -16.50 -8.41
N THR A 478 -12.39 -15.79 -9.49
CA THR A 478 -11.34 -16.17 -10.45
C THR A 478 -9.94 -16.01 -9.84
N GLU A 479 -9.70 -14.91 -9.13
CA GLU A 479 -8.45 -14.69 -8.40
C GLU A 479 -8.26 -15.73 -7.31
N LEU A 480 -9.29 -15.99 -6.51
CA LEU A 480 -9.28 -17.02 -5.48
C LEU A 480 -9.00 -18.41 -6.07
N GLN A 481 -9.61 -18.77 -7.20
CA GLN A 481 -9.28 -19.98 -7.93
C GLN A 481 -7.82 -19.95 -8.42
N GLY A 482 -7.32 -18.78 -8.82
CA GLY A 482 -5.93 -18.54 -9.20
C GLY A 482 -4.96 -18.85 -8.05
N TYR A 483 -5.23 -18.35 -6.85
CA TYR A 483 -4.44 -18.68 -5.66
C TYR A 483 -4.52 -20.16 -5.29
N GLN A 484 -5.70 -20.79 -5.40
CA GLN A 484 -5.86 -22.24 -5.19
C GLN A 484 -4.96 -23.06 -6.12
N ASP A 485 -4.93 -22.69 -7.37
CA ASP A 485 -4.15 -23.41 -8.38
C ASP A 485 -2.66 -23.07 -8.28
N ALA A 486 -2.29 -21.82 -7.98
CA ALA A 486 -0.92 -21.41 -7.70
C ALA A 486 -0.36 -22.12 -6.45
N GLY A 487 -1.18 -22.28 -5.41
CA GLY A 487 -0.84 -23.11 -4.25
C GLY A 487 -0.47 -24.54 -4.63
N LYS A 488 -1.13 -25.12 -5.63
CA LYS A 488 -0.79 -26.46 -6.16
C LYS A 488 0.52 -26.48 -6.94
N THR A 489 0.85 -25.39 -7.63
CA THR A 489 2.08 -25.28 -8.43
C THR A 489 3.30 -24.78 -7.65
N MET A 490 3.08 -23.93 -6.63
CA MET A 490 4.15 -23.36 -5.79
C MET A 490 4.43 -24.17 -4.51
N GLY A 491 3.77 -25.34 -4.32
CA GLY A 491 4.00 -26.20 -3.16
C GLY A 491 3.31 -25.71 -1.87
N TYR A 492 2.39 -24.77 -1.94
CA TYR A 492 1.52 -24.43 -0.82
C TYR A 492 0.71 -25.67 -0.41
N PRO A 493 0.63 -26.01 0.87
CA PRO A 493 -0.21 -27.12 1.31
C PRO A 493 -1.66 -26.83 0.92
N GLU A 494 -2.34 -27.78 0.27
CA GLU A 494 -3.82 -27.69 0.04
C GLU A 494 -4.56 -27.31 1.33
N THR A 495 -4.06 -27.76 2.47
CA THR A 495 -4.57 -27.47 3.79
C THR A 495 -4.49 -25.98 4.20
N GLY A 496 -3.54 -25.22 3.70
CA GLY A 496 -3.44 -23.78 4.03
C GLY A 496 -4.59 -22.98 3.43
N PHE A 497 -4.95 -23.29 2.18
CA PHE A 497 -6.06 -22.62 1.51
C PHE A 497 -7.43 -23.03 2.07
N GLU A 498 -7.64 -24.32 2.34
CA GLU A 498 -8.88 -24.79 2.97
C GLU A 498 -9.07 -24.14 4.35
N LYS A 499 -8.01 -24.00 5.14
CA LYS A 499 -8.05 -23.33 6.45
C LYS A 499 -8.29 -21.82 6.31
N LYS A 500 -7.75 -21.18 5.27
CA LYS A 500 -8.06 -19.78 4.98
C LYS A 500 -9.55 -19.61 4.71
N LYS A 501 -10.12 -20.45 3.87
CA LYS A 501 -11.54 -20.45 3.57
C LYS A 501 -12.39 -20.75 4.82
N GLU A 502 -12.00 -21.76 5.60
CA GLU A 502 -12.66 -22.08 6.87
C GLU A 502 -12.61 -20.91 7.84
N PHE A 503 -11.47 -20.22 7.94
CA PHE A 503 -11.32 -19.04 8.77
C PHE A 503 -12.26 -17.91 8.30
N PHE A 504 -12.27 -17.60 7.02
CA PHE A 504 -13.15 -16.57 6.49
C PHE A 504 -14.63 -16.95 6.63
N ASP A 505 -14.98 -18.23 6.43
CA ASP A 505 -16.35 -18.73 6.63
C ASP A 505 -16.76 -18.68 8.11
N GLU A 506 -15.84 -18.99 9.05
CA GLU A 506 -16.10 -18.98 10.50
C GLU A 506 -16.22 -17.56 11.06
N TYR A 507 -15.38 -16.63 10.56
CA TYR A 507 -15.31 -15.27 11.07
C TYR A 507 -16.03 -14.25 10.17
N SER A 508 -16.73 -14.68 9.14
CA SER A 508 -17.59 -13.80 8.32
C SER A 508 -18.69 -13.11 9.13
N ASP A 509 -19.15 -13.74 10.23
CA ASP A 509 -20.12 -13.14 11.16
C ASP A 509 -19.48 -12.16 12.17
N TYR A 510 -18.15 -12.14 12.32
CA TYR A 510 -17.43 -11.04 12.97
C TYR A 510 -17.31 -9.90 11.97
N GLU A 511 -18.47 -9.55 11.41
CA GLU A 511 -18.59 -8.49 10.46
C GLU A 511 -17.85 -7.26 10.99
N TYR A 512 -16.79 -7.02 10.35
CA TYR A 512 -16.43 -5.72 9.86
C TYR A 512 -16.85 -4.57 10.72
N LYS A 513 -16.61 -4.73 11.96
CA LYS A 513 -16.42 -3.55 12.72
C LYS A 513 -14.97 -3.19 12.47
N LEU A 514 -14.72 -2.62 11.31
CA LEU A 514 -13.55 -1.82 11.09
C LEU A 514 -13.77 -0.51 11.78
N PRO A 515 -13.79 -0.49 13.06
CA PRO A 515 -14.01 0.78 13.65
C PRO A 515 -12.76 1.59 13.63
N HIS A 516 -11.60 1.05 13.23
CA HIS A 516 -10.51 1.57 13.99
C HIS A 516 -9.24 1.51 13.17
N GLU A 517 -9.31 1.99 11.93
CA GLU A 517 -8.11 2.28 11.18
C GLU A 517 -7.65 3.73 11.36
N SER A 518 -6.34 3.83 11.53
CA SER A 518 -5.67 5.09 11.42
C SER A 518 -5.80 5.61 9.98
N ASN A 519 -6.56 6.67 9.82
CA ASN A 519 -6.42 7.69 8.80
C ASN A 519 -6.68 7.51 7.30
N PRO A 520 -7.21 6.44 6.71
CA PRO A 520 -7.57 6.54 5.30
C PRO A 520 -8.79 7.43 5.05
N GLU A 521 -9.50 7.79 6.09
CA GLU A 521 -10.80 8.47 6.01
C GLU A 521 -10.77 9.96 6.36
N LEU A 522 -9.63 10.51 6.75
CA LEU A 522 -9.53 11.92 7.13
C LEU A 522 -9.32 12.82 5.90
N ALA A 523 -10.12 13.88 5.78
CA ALA A 523 -9.86 14.91 4.79
C ALA A 523 -8.46 15.55 5.00
N PRO A 524 -7.85 16.11 3.95
CA PRO A 524 -6.60 16.85 4.10
C PRO A 524 -6.72 17.91 5.19
N ALA A 525 -5.66 18.05 6.00
CA ALA A 525 -5.64 19.08 7.03
C ALA A 525 -5.54 20.46 6.40
N THR A 526 -6.18 21.45 7.02
CA THR A 526 -6.01 22.87 6.67
C THR A 526 -4.61 23.36 7.06
N ALA A 527 -4.19 24.51 6.59
CA ALA A 527 -2.90 25.09 6.95
C ALA A 527 -2.79 25.34 8.48
N GLU A 528 -3.86 25.81 9.13
CA GLU A 528 -3.90 26.03 10.57
C GLU A 528 -3.84 24.72 11.38
N GLU A 529 -4.54 23.70 10.91
CA GLU A 529 -4.48 22.35 11.49
C GLU A 529 -3.08 21.75 11.35
N LEU A 530 -2.43 21.87 10.17
CA LEU A 530 -1.06 21.38 9.95
C LEU A 530 -0.03 22.08 10.84
N ASP A 531 -0.12 23.39 10.99
CA ASP A 531 0.76 24.14 11.90
C ASP A 531 0.62 23.61 13.33
N THR A 532 -0.61 23.32 13.75
CA THR A 532 -0.89 22.77 15.08
C THR A 532 -0.38 21.34 15.21
N ILE A 533 -0.75 20.45 14.28
CA ILE A 533 -0.31 19.05 14.25
C ILE A 533 1.23 19.00 14.29
N SER A 534 1.90 19.78 13.44
CA SER A 534 3.37 19.81 13.39
C SER A 534 4.00 20.27 14.69
N SER A 535 3.33 21.15 15.44
CA SER A 535 3.84 21.67 16.71
C SER A 535 3.73 20.68 17.88
N ILE A 536 2.77 19.75 17.84
CA ILE A 536 2.48 18.84 18.95
C ILE A 536 2.93 17.40 18.70
N THR A 537 2.89 16.93 17.42
CA THR A 537 3.03 15.50 17.13
C THR A 537 4.39 14.93 17.54
N SER A 538 5.48 15.63 17.30
CA SER A 538 6.83 15.09 17.58
C SER A 538 7.04 14.74 19.05
N ASP A 539 6.70 15.68 19.95
CA ASP A 539 6.88 15.49 21.40
C ASP A 539 5.85 14.49 21.94
N LEU A 540 4.61 14.55 21.43
CA LEU A 540 3.51 13.70 21.85
C LEU A 540 3.75 12.23 21.44
N THR A 541 4.16 11.98 20.19
CA THR A 541 4.50 10.63 19.70
C THR A 541 5.67 10.04 20.48
N THR A 542 6.76 10.81 20.63
CA THR A 542 7.94 10.36 21.39
C THR A 542 7.55 10.01 22.83
N TYR A 543 6.75 10.85 23.49
CA TYR A 543 6.29 10.57 24.85
C TYR A 543 5.42 9.31 24.94
N SER A 544 4.48 9.16 24.00
CA SER A 544 3.58 8.00 23.91
C SER A 544 4.35 6.69 23.75
N GLU A 545 5.26 6.64 22.78
CA GLU A 545 6.09 5.46 22.48
C GLU A 545 6.98 5.07 23.67
N GLU A 546 7.65 6.05 24.26
CA GLU A 546 8.46 5.82 25.44
C GLU A 546 7.63 5.37 26.65
N LEU A 547 6.45 5.97 26.86
CA LEU A 547 5.55 5.62 27.96
C LEU A 547 5.07 4.18 27.83
N LEU A 548 4.54 3.80 26.67
CA LEU A 548 4.05 2.44 26.41
C LEU A 548 5.16 1.41 26.65
N THR A 549 6.33 1.63 26.02
CA THR A 549 7.49 0.77 26.18
C THR A 549 7.90 0.64 27.66
N LYS A 550 7.99 1.73 28.40
CA LYS A 550 8.41 1.72 29.82
C LYS A 550 7.39 1.03 30.72
N LEU A 551 6.10 1.18 30.47
CA LEU A 551 5.03 0.49 31.20
C LEU A 551 5.09 -1.02 30.94
N ILE A 552 5.19 -1.44 29.69
CA ILE A 552 5.31 -2.86 29.30
C ILE A 552 6.58 -3.48 29.91
N LEU A 553 7.71 -2.79 29.86
CA LEU A 553 8.97 -3.28 30.45
C LEU A 553 9.03 -3.15 31.98
N GLY A 554 7.97 -2.65 32.63
CA GLY A 554 7.93 -2.46 34.09
C GLY A 554 8.91 -1.41 34.62
N GLN A 555 9.35 -0.49 33.78
CA GLN A 555 10.25 0.61 34.12
C GLN A 555 9.48 1.82 34.68
N GLN A 556 8.18 1.88 34.44
CA GLN A 556 7.23 2.82 35.03
C GLN A 556 6.08 2.06 35.70
N SER A 557 5.47 2.68 36.73
CA SER A 557 4.38 2.07 37.49
C SER A 557 3.02 2.48 36.94
N MET A 558 2.07 1.55 36.89
CA MET A 558 0.68 1.84 36.58
C MET A 558 -0.01 2.71 37.67
N ASP A 559 0.59 2.81 38.87
CA ASP A 559 0.06 3.66 39.95
C ASP A 559 0.10 5.16 39.62
N ASP A 560 0.95 5.57 38.68
CA ASP A 560 1.11 6.96 38.27
C ASP A 560 0.25 7.31 37.01
N TRP A 561 -0.74 6.48 36.69
CA TRP A 561 -1.56 6.58 35.45
C TRP A 561 -2.16 7.98 35.25
N ASP A 562 -2.74 8.57 36.28
CA ASP A 562 -3.35 9.90 36.19
C ASP A 562 -2.34 10.98 35.79
N THR A 563 -1.07 10.81 36.18
CA THR A 563 0.01 11.72 35.78
C THR A 563 0.35 11.55 34.29
N TYR A 564 0.38 10.32 33.80
CA TYR A 564 0.65 10.06 32.38
C TYR A 564 -0.45 10.60 31.47
N MET A 565 -1.70 10.45 31.88
CA MET A 565 -2.84 11.01 31.14
C MET A 565 -2.78 12.54 31.12
N ALA A 566 -2.48 13.19 32.24
CA ALA A 566 -2.30 14.63 32.30
C ALA A 566 -1.11 15.13 31.44
N ASP A 567 -0.05 14.34 31.32
CA ASP A 567 1.07 14.66 30.45
C ASP A 567 0.72 14.53 28.96
N LEU A 568 -0.03 13.50 28.55
CA LEU A 568 -0.53 13.34 27.18
C LEU A 568 -1.48 14.48 26.80
N GLU A 569 -2.41 14.86 27.69
CA GLU A 569 -3.29 16.01 27.50
C GLU A 569 -2.47 17.30 27.33
N ARG A 570 -1.52 17.54 28.21
CA ARG A 570 -0.64 18.72 28.17
C ARG A 570 0.20 18.78 26.88
N LEU A 571 0.60 17.64 26.32
CA LEU A 571 1.34 17.54 25.07
C LEU A 571 0.45 17.71 23.85
N GLY A 572 -0.87 17.71 23.99
CA GLY A 572 -1.83 18.05 22.95
C GLY A 572 -2.62 16.89 22.38
N LEU A 573 -2.75 15.75 23.10
CA LEU A 573 -3.52 14.60 22.61
C LEU A 573 -5.00 14.96 22.35
N ASP A 574 -5.64 15.71 23.23
CA ASP A 574 -7.01 16.17 23.05
C ASP A 574 -7.14 17.06 21.81
N GLN A 575 -6.17 17.95 21.61
CA GLN A 575 -6.15 18.84 20.45
C GLN A 575 -5.98 18.04 19.13
N LEU A 576 -5.15 16.99 19.14
CA LEU A 576 -5.00 16.10 17.97
C LEU A 576 -6.31 15.37 17.67
N ILE A 577 -7.01 14.87 18.68
CA ILE A 577 -8.32 14.22 18.55
C ILE A 577 -9.34 15.19 17.95
N GLU A 578 -9.43 16.41 18.47
CA GLU A 578 -10.34 17.44 17.97
C GLU A 578 -10.08 17.79 16.50
N ILE A 579 -8.82 17.96 16.13
CA ILE A 579 -8.43 18.24 14.74
C ILE A 579 -8.80 17.06 13.83
N ASN A 580 -8.45 15.84 14.22
CA ASN A 580 -8.75 14.67 13.40
C ASN A 580 -10.26 14.39 13.33
N GLN A 581 -11.05 14.72 14.36
CA GLN A 581 -12.52 14.69 14.29
C GLN A 581 -13.05 15.69 13.26
N ALA A 582 -12.56 16.92 13.24
CA ALA A 582 -12.95 17.91 12.25
C ALA A 582 -12.60 17.48 10.83
N ARG A 583 -11.44 16.84 10.65
CA ARG A 583 -11.03 16.26 9.36
C ARG A 583 -11.94 15.11 8.92
N TYR A 584 -12.28 14.22 9.84
CA TYR A 584 -13.23 13.14 9.58
C TYR A 584 -14.61 13.67 9.19
N ASP A 585 -15.15 14.64 9.93
CA ASP A 585 -16.44 15.25 9.63
C ASP A 585 -16.46 15.90 8.24
N ARG A 586 -15.36 16.55 7.81
CA ARG A 586 -15.22 17.08 6.44
C ARG A 586 -15.22 15.97 5.40
N ALA A 587 -14.50 14.89 5.65
CA ALA A 587 -14.46 13.74 4.73
C ALA A 587 -15.84 13.09 4.54
N GLN A 588 -16.70 13.14 5.56
CA GLN A 588 -18.08 12.64 5.50
C GLN A 588 -19.08 13.67 4.95
N GLY A 589 -18.64 14.87 4.60
CA GLY A 589 -19.52 15.94 4.14
C GLY A 589 -20.44 16.52 5.22
N ASN A 590 -20.06 16.37 6.49
CA ASN A 590 -20.83 16.83 7.65
C ASN A 590 -20.37 18.21 8.18
N ALA A 591 -19.39 18.84 7.56
CA ALA A 591 -18.79 20.12 7.97
C ALA A 591 -19.52 21.34 7.42
#